data_9e09b3fb9eaf9c76454458c782ab8f17
#
_entry.id   9e09b3fb9eaf9c76454458c782ab8f17
#
_cell.length_a   1.000
_cell.length_b   1.000
_cell.length_c   1.000
_cell.angle_alpha   90.00
_cell.angle_beta   90.00
_cell.angle_gamma   90.00
#
_symmetry.space_group_name_H-M   'P 1'
#
loop_
_entity.id
_entity.type
_entity.pdbx_description
1 polymer ?
#
loop_
_entity_poly.entity_id
_entity_poly.type
_entity_poly.pdbx_seq_one_letter_code
_entity_poly.pdbx_strand_id
1 'polypeptide(L)'
;MTAGHPTPAVPTALLADRIRRAGDVAADHGVDLLLVTPGTDLRSLLDADGASHERLTCLVLPASGHRAPPALVVPRLEAPGWAGLPLADLGVEVVTWNDGEDPYLLVSDLAGGPTRLAVADAMPAKHVFGLREALPEAAQTLAGPIVSELRMRKDTAEVEQLRAAGAAIDRVHARMGEFLKAGRTEAQIGADIAAAIVEEGHTAAAFVIVGSGPNGASPHHDVSDRVIESGDVVVVDIGGPLPSGYYSDSTRTYAVGAEPPARVQEAYAALQDAQERAVAAVRPGVPAELVDAAARARLTDAGLGERFLHRTGHGIGLDVHEDPYIVGGNTTMLEPGMAFSVEPGIYLDGDWGARIEDIVVVTGDGCERLNIRPRDLVVV
;
A
#
# COMPACT_ATOMS: atom_id res chain seq x y z
N MET A 1 25.12 0.88 -14.95
CA MET A 1 24.29 -0.31 -14.74
C MET A 1 24.75 -0.94 -13.44
N THR A 2 24.20 -0.52 -12.32
CA THR A 2 24.36 -1.21 -11.05
C THR A 2 23.50 -2.45 -11.12
N ALA A 3 24.14 -3.63 -11.04
CA ALA A 3 23.43 -4.89 -10.94
C ALA A 3 22.59 -4.81 -9.63
N GLY A 4 21.28 -4.58 -9.77
CA GLY A 4 20.36 -4.70 -8.67
C GLY A 4 20.49 -6.10 -8.08
N HIS A 5 20.60 -6.19 -6.76
CA HIS A 5 20.53 -7.49 -6.11
C HIS A 5 19.19 -8.13 -6.51
N PRO A 6 19.18 -9.39 -6.95
CA PRO A 6 17.94 -10.07 -7.22
C PRO A 6 17.11 -10.05 -5.92
N THR A 7 15.90 -9.55 -6.01
CA THR A 7 14.94 -9.64 -4.89
C THR A 7 14.79 -11.12 -4.56
N PRO A 8 14.92 -11.53 -3.29
CA PRO A 8 14.71 -12.93 -2.94
C PRO A 8 13.29 -13.33 -3.34
N ALA A 9 13.14 -14.33 -4.17
CA ALA A 9 11.83 -14.89 -4.49
C ALA A 9 11.18 -15.38 -3.19
N VAL A 10 9.86 -15.16 -3.08
CA VAL A 10 9.09 -15.66 -1.92
C VAL A 10 9.21 -17.18 -1.88
N PRO A 11 9.52 -17.80 -0.73
CA PRO A 11 9.61 -19.25 -0.63
C PRO A 11 8.33 -19.94 -1.08
N THR A 12 8.42 -20.99 -1.91
CA THR A 12 7.25 -21.73 -2.43
C THR A 12 6.30 -22.19 -1.32
N ALA A 13 6.81 -22.56 -0.15
CA ALA A 13 5.98 -22.95 0.98
C ALA A 13 5.08 -21.82 1.50
N LEU A 14 5.54 -20.57 1.47
CA LEU A 14 4.73 -19.41 1.82
C LEU A 14 3.67 -19.13 0.76
N LEU A 15 4.02 -19.23 -0.53
CA LEU A 15 3.04 -19.09 -1.61
C LEU A 15 1.95 -20.18 -1.53
N ALA A 16 2.33 -21.43 -1.25
CA ALA A 16 1.37 -22.51 -1.03
C ALA A 16 0.43 -22.23 0.15
N ASP A 17 0.95 -21.65 1.25
CA ASP A 17 0.11 -21.24 2.39
C ASP A 17 -0.83 -20.09 2.02
N ARG A 18 -0.37 -19.10 1.27
CA ARG A 18 -1.21 -17.98 0.78
C ARG A 18 -2.37 -18.48 -0.08
N ILE A 19 -2.09 -19.38 -1.04
CA ILE A 19 -3.12 -19.99 -1.91
C ILE A 19 -4.13 -20.78 -1.08
N ARG A 20 -3.65 -21.61 -0.14
CA ARG A 20 -4.51 -22.38 0.75
C ARG A 20 -5.42 -21.46 1.58
N ARG A 21 -4.85 -20.46 2.24
CA ARG A 21 -5.61 -19.47 3.04
C ARG A 21 -6.61 -18.70 2.19
N ALA A 22 -6.27 -18.36 0.93
CA ALA A 22 -7.22 -17.71 0.02
C ALA A 22 -8.43 -18.60 -0.27
N GLY A 23 -8.22 -19.92 -0.45
CA GLY A 23 -9.29 -20.88 -0.59
C GLY A 23 -10.14 -21.01 0.69
N ASP A 24 -9.52 -21.00 1.88
CA ASP A 24 -10.21 -21.08 3.17
C ASP A 24 -11.09 -19.83 3.38
N VAL A 25 -10.54 -18.62 3.22
CA VAL A 25 -11.28 -17.36 3.38
C VAL A 25 -12.40 -17.24 2.34
N ALA A 26 -12.18 -17.68 1.09
CA ALA A 26 -13.24 -17.72 0.07
C ALA A 26 -14.40 -18.61 0.50
N ALA A 27 -14.13 -19.79 1.08
CA ALA A 27 -15.15 -20.69 1.62
C ALA A 27 -15.93 -20.05 2.77
N ASP A 28 -15.25 -19.36 3.70
CA ASP A 28 -15.88 -18.66 4.82
C ASP A 28 -16.82 -17.54 4.35
N HIS A 29 -16.47 -16.88 3.22
CA HIS A 29 -17.33 -15.89 2.56
C HIS A 29 -18.43 -16.52 1.68
N GLY A 30 -18.51 -17.86 1.61
CA GLY A 30 -19.49 -18.57 0.80
C GLY A 30 -19.30 -18.38 -0.70
N VAL A 31 -18.06 -18.18 -1.14
CA VAL A 31 -17.63 -18.05 -2.54
C VAL A 31 -17.01 -19.37 -2.98
N ASP A 32 -17.37 -19.85 -4.16
CA ASP A 32 -16.84 -21.11 -4.71
C ASP A 32 -15.51 -20.93 -5.45
N LEU A 33 -15.34 -19.77 -6.10
CA LEU A 33 -14.15 -19.45 -6.89
C LEU A 33 -13.72 -18.00 -6.72
N LEU A 34 -12.40 -17.79 -6.61
CA LEU A 34 -11.75 -16.51 -6.84
C LEU A 34 -11.19 -16.47 -8.27
N LEU A 35 -11.49 -15.40 -9.01
CA LEU A 35 -10.98 -15.13 -10.35
C LEU A 35 -10.09 -13.89 -10.28
N VAL A 36 -8.76 -14.10 -10.34
CA VAL A 36 -7.78 -13.05 -10.09
C VAL A 36 -6.98 -12.78 -11.35
N THR A 37 -7.08 -11.55 -11.88
CA THR A 37 -6.27 -11.07 -13.00
C THR A 37 -4.94 -10.49 -12.53
N PRO A 38 -3.93 -10.29 -13.42
CA PRO A 38 -2.69 -9.61 -13.10
C PRO A 38 -2.90 -8.28 -12.38
N GLY A 39 -2.11 -8.08 -11.35
CA GLY A 39 -2.17 -6.95 -10.42
C GLY A 39 -1.63 -7.35 -9.05
N THR A 40 -1.78 -6.50 -8.07
CA THR A 40 -1.25 -6.71 -6.72
C THR A 40 -1.84 -7.94 -6.03
N ASP A 41 -3.11 -8.28 -6.30
CA ASP A 41 -3.75 -9.47 -5.76
C ASP A 41 -3.09 -10.76 -6.30
N LEU A 42 -2.87 -10.84 -7.61
CA LEU A 42 -2.17 -11.98 -8.20
C LEU A 42 -0.73 -12.06 -7.72
N ARG A 43 -0.06 -10.91 -7.62
CA ARG A 43 1.30 -10.84 -7.09
C ARG A 43 1.38 -11.35 -5.65
N SER A 44 0.42 -11.00 -4.81
CA SER A 44 0.39 -11.49 -3.43
C SER A 44 0.30 -13.02 -3.33
N LEU A 45 -0.41 -13.65 -4.26
CA LEU A 45 -0.65 -15.11 -4.28
C LEU A 45 0.47 -15.90 -4.96
N LEU A 46 1.09 -15.36 -6.02
CA LEU A 46 2.02 -16.09 -6.89
C LEU A 46 3.42 -15.49 -6.95
N ASP A 47 3.68 -14.34 -6.31
CA ASP A 47 4.92 -13.55 -6.47
C ASP A 47 5.23 -13.23 -7.95
N ALA A 48 4.20 -12.96 -8.73
CA ALA A 48 4.27 -12.81 -10.18
C ALA A 48 3.89 -11.41 -10.64
N ASP A 49 4.80 -10.77 -11.36
CA ASP A 49 4.55 -9.54 -12.11
C ASP A 49 3.97 -9.86 -13.49
N GLY A 50 2.69 -10.18 -13.54
CA GLY A 50 1.99 -10.32 -14.80
C GLY A 50 1.38 -8.99 -15.24
N ALA A 51 1.60 -8.58 -16.50
CA ALA A 51 0.83 -7.49 -17.08
C ALA A 51 -0.46 -8.05 -17.69
N SER A 52 -1.60 -7.43 -17.38
CA SER A 52 -2.84 -7.67 -18.12
C SER A 52 -2.87 -6.69 -19.30
N HIS A 53 -2.71 -7.23 -20.49
CA HIS A 53 -2.95 -6.49 -21.73
C HIS A 53 -4.45 -6.59 -22.12
N GLU A 54 -4.75 -6.61 -23.41
CA GLU A 54 -6.14 -6.80 -23.88
C GLU A 54 -6.64 -8.25 -23.76
N ARG A 55 -5.72 -9.23 -23.60
CA ARG A 55 -6.03 -10.66 -23.48
C ARG A 55 -6.24 -11.06 -22.03
N LEU A 56 -7.14 -12.02 -21.81
CA LEU A 56 -7.40 -12.53 -20.46
C LEU A 56 -6.23 -13.40 -19.97
N THR A 57 -5.61 -12.98 -18.87
CA THR A 57 -4.86 -13.82 -17.95
C THR A 57 -5.64 -13.87 -16.64
N CYS A 58 -5.91 -15.08 -16.12
CA CYS A 58 -6.75 -15.25 -14.94
C CYS A 58 -6.32 -16.48 -14.12
N LEU A 59 -6.02 -16.26 -12.85
CA LEU A 59 -5.94 -17.33 -11.87
C LEU A 59 -7.36 -17.73 -11.47
N VAL A 60 -7.72 -18.96 -11.71
CA VAL A 60 -8.94 -19.63 -11.24
C VAL A 60 -8.56 -20.34 -9.96
N LEU A 61 -8.91 -19.77 -8.82
CA LEU A 61 -8.56 -20.31 -7.51
C LEU A 61 -9.83 -20.80 -6.79
N PRO A 62 -9.99 -22.11 -6.60
CA PRO A 62 -11.17 -22.65 -5.92
C PRO A 62 -11.12 -22.38 -4.42
N ALA A 63 -12.27 -22.17 -3.82
CA ALA A 63 -12.45 -22.20 -2.38
C ALA A 63 -12.18 -23.61 -1.82
N SER A 64 -11.78 -23.68 -0.57
CA SER A 64 -11.57 -24.96 0.12
C SER A 64 -12.83 -25.83 0.09
N GLY A 65 -12.67 -27.05 -0.39
CA GLY A 65 -13.79 -27.99 -0.58
C GLY A 65 -14.49 -27.93 -1.94
N HIS A 66 -14.20 -26.94 -2.78
CA HIS A 66 -14.70 -26.91 -4.15
C HIS A 66 -13.90 -27.91 -5.03
N ARG A 67 -14.60 -28.51 -6.01
CA ARG A 67 -14.04 -29.62 -6.82
C ARG A 67 -13.08 -29.21 -7.95
N ALA A 68 -13.08 -27.94 -8.36
CA ALA A 68 -12.17 -27.45 -9.40
C ALA A 68 -10.72 -27.50 -8.92
N PRO A 69 -9.73 -27.79 -9.76
CA PRO A 69 -8.33 -27.58 -9.43
C PRO A 69 -7.95 -26.09 -9.62
N PRO A 70 -6.93 -25.59 -8.90
CA PRO A 70 -6.36 -24.28 -9.21
C PRO A 70 -5.75 -24.26 -10.62
N ALA A 71 -6.07 -23.24 -11.40
CA ALA A 71 -5.54 -23.11 -12.77
C ALA A 71 -5.19 -21.66 -13.11
N LEU A 72 -4.13 -21.46 -13.89
CA LEU A 72 -3.76 -20.16 -14.47
C LEU A 72 -4.08 -20.21 -15.97
N VAL A 73 -5.14 -19.53 -16.37
CA VAL A 73 -5.52 -19.35 -17.77
C VAL A 73 -4.69 -18.20 -18.34
N VAL A 74 -3.94 -18.45 -19.42
CA VAL A 74 -3.02 -17.47 -19.98
C VAL A 74 -2.94 -17.56 -21.51
N PRO A 75 -2.85 -16.43 -22.24
CA PRO A 75 -2.62 -16.45 -23.67
C PRO A 75 -1.32 -17.23 -23.98
N ARG A 76 -1.34 -18.13 -24.96
CA ARG A 76 -0.15 -18.91 -25.34
C ARG A 76 1.06 -18.01 -25.67
N LEU A 77 0.81 -16.83 -26.24
CA LEU A 77 1.84 -15.84 -26.53
C LEU A 77 2.56 -15.33 -25.27
N GLU A 78 1.86 -15.27 -24.15
CA GLU A 78 2.34 -14.72 -22.87
C GLU A 78 2.83 -15.83 -21.90
N ALA A 79 2.50 -17.09 -22.20
CA ALA A 79 2.85 -18.24 -21.35
C ALA A 79 4.36 -18.36 -21.01
N PRO A 80 5.32 -17.98 -21.88
CA PRO A 80 6.73 -18.00 -21.51
C PRO A 80 7.09 -17.11 -20.31
N GLY A 81 6.36 -16.01 -20.09
CA GLY A 81 6.57 -15.12 -18.94
C GLY A 81 6.26 -15.77 -17.58
N TRP A 82 5.49 -16.86 -17.58
CA TRP A 82 5.07 -17.60 -16.37
C TRP A 82 5.91 -18.85 -16.10
N ALA A 83 6.79 -19.24 -17.03
CA ALA A 83 7.56 -20.49 -16.96
C ALA A 83 8.57 -20.54 -15.79
N GLY A 84 8.97 -19.38 -15.24
CA GLY A 84 9.92 -19.30 -14.11
C GLY A 84 9.29 -19.47 -12.73
N LEU A 85 7.96 -19.52 -12.64
CA LEU A 85 7.22 -19.61 -11.37
C LEU A 85 7.05 -21.08 -10.95
N PRO A 86 6.99 -21.38 -9.65
CA PRO A 86 6.82 -22.73 -9.12
C PRO A 86 5.37 -23.23 -9.20
N LEU A 87 4.63 -22.93 -10.29
CA LEU A 87 3.20 -23.19 -10.40
C LEU A 87 2.85 -24.68 -10.23
N ALA A 88 3.65 -25.58 -10.77
CA ALA A 88 3.46 -27.02 -10.60
C ALA A 88 3.59 -27.46 -9.13
N ASP A 89 4.56 -26.90 -8.39
CA ASP A 89 4.78 -27.18 -6.97
C ASP A 89 3.64 -26.60 -6.10
N LEU A 90 2.99 -25.53 -6.61
CA LEU A 90 1.81 -24.92 -5.99
C LEU A 90 0.50 -25.64 -6.35
N GLY A 91 0.56 -26.66 -7.21
CA GLY A 91 -0.62 -27.37 -7.70
C GLY A 91 -1.48 -26.54 -8.66
N VAL A 92 -0.91 -25.50 -9.28
CA VAL A 92 -1.60 -24.60 -10.23
C VAL A 92 -1.30 -25.09 -11.65
N GLU A 93 -2.33 -25.54 -12.37
CA GLU A 93 -2.22 -25.95 -13.79
C GLU A 93 -2.14 -24.71 -14.69
N VAL A 94 -1.23 -24.69 -15.66
CA VAL A 94 -1.18 -23.63 -16.68
C VAL A 94 -1.97 -24.06 -17.90
N VAL A 95 -3.06 -23.35 -18.17
CA VAL A 95 -3.95 -23.63 -19.32
C VAL A 95 -3.84 -22.47 -20.30
N THR A 96 -3.41 -22.79 -21.54
CA THR A 96 -3.16 -21.78 -22.58
C THR A 96 -4.28 -21.71 -23.60
N TRP A 97 -4.52 -20.51 -24.14
CA TRP A 97 -5.47 -20.26 -25.23
C TRP A 97 -4.82 -19.43 -26.35
N ASN A 98 -5.37 -19.52 -27.58
CA ASN A 98 -4.87 -18.81 -28.76
C ASN A 98 -5.86 -17.73 -29.21
N ASP A 99 -5.38 -16.73 -29.97
CA ASP A 99 -6.26 -15.77 -30.63
C ASP A 99 -7.30 -16.50 -31.50
N GLY A 100 -8.57 -16.13 -31.32
CA GLY A 100 -9.71 -16.80 -31.95
C GLY A 100 -10.43 -17.84 -31.08
N GLU A 101 -9.83 -18.25 -29.96
CA GLU A 101 -10.51 -19.04 -28.91
C GLU A 101 -11.17 -18.10 -27.89
N ASP A 102 -12.22 -18.58 -27.24
CA ASP A 102 -12.90 -17.84 -26.18
C ASP A 102 -12.31 -18.20 -24.81
N PRO A 103 -11.53 -17.31 -24.16
CA PRO A 103 -10.92 -17.59 -22.88
C PRO A 103 -11.94 -17.65 -21.73
N TYR A 104 -13.11 -17.03 -21.89
CA TYR A 104 -14.14 -17.05 -20.85
C TYR A 104 -14.85 -18.42 -20.78
N LEU A 105 -15.10 -19.04 -21.94
CA LEU A 105 -15.59 -20.41 -21.99
C LEU A 105 -14.57 -21.39 -21.40
N LEU A 106 -13.27 -21.16 -21.65
CA LEU A 106 -12.21 -21.97 -21.03
C LEU A 106 -12.22 -21.84 -19.50
N VAL A 107 -12.38 -20.64 -18.95
CA VAL A 107 -12.55 -20.45 -17.51
C VAL A 107 -13.82 -21.18 -17.02
N SER A 108 -14.92 -21.11 -17.77
CA SER A 108 -16.17 -21.80 -17.43
C SER A 108 -16.01 -23.33 -17.37
N ASP A 109 -15.25 -23.91 -18.30
CA ASP A 109 -14.96 -25.34 -18.32
C ASP A 109 -14.14 -25.80 -17.11
N LEU A 110 -13.20 -24.96 -16.67
CA LEU A 110 -12.35 -25.19 -15.49
C LEU A 110 -13.10 -24.93 -14.15
N ALA A 111 -14.12 -24.11 -14.18
CA ALA A 111 -14.78 -23.58 -12.98
C ALA A 111 -15.53 -24.62 -12.15
N GLY A 112 -15.85 -25.81 -12.70
CA GLY A 112 -16.50 -26.86 -11.94
C GLY A 112 -17.97 -26.58 -11.56
N GLY A 113 -18.64 -25.61 -12.20
CA GLY A 113 -20.04 -25.24 -11.96
C GLY A 113 -20.25 -24.50 -10.64
N PRO A 114 -19.62 -23.32 -10.44
CA PRO A 114 -19.79 -22.53 -9.25
C PRO A 114 -21.19 -21.92 -9.17
N THR A 115 -21.69 -21.70 -7.96
CA THR A 115 -22.91 -20.91 -7.71
C THR A 115 -22.59 -19.46 -7.38
N ARG A 116 -21.41 -19.20 -6.80
CA ARG A 116 -20.90 -17.87 -6.46
C ARG A 116 -19.42 -17.76 -6.81
N LEU A 117 -19.05 -16.68 -7.47
CA LEU A 117 -17.65 -16.38 -7.76
C LEU A 117 -17.32 -14.94 -7.37
N ALA A 118 -16.07 -14.72 -6.99
CA ALA A 118 -15.56 -13.41 -6.72
C ALA A 118 -14.47 -13.03 -7.74
N VAL A 119 -14.57 -11.84 -8.32
CA VAL A 119 -13.62 -11.30 -9.30
C VAL A 119 -12.74 -10.25 -8.65
N ALA A 120 -11.46 -10.20 -9.02
CA ALA A 120 -10.54 -9.17 -8.53
C ALA A 120 -11.12 -7.77 -8.78
N ASP A 121 -11.04 -6.88 -7.78
CA ASP A 121 -11.63 -5.54 -7.82
C ASP A 121 -11.05 -4.68 -8.96
N ALA A 122 -9.77 -4.90 -9.29
CA ALA A 122 -9.10 -4.24 -10.40
C ALA A 122 -9.25 -4.96 -11.77
N MET A 123 -10.09 -6.02 -11.85
CA MET A 123 -10.32 -6.72 -13.11
C MET A 123 -10.95 -5.77 -14.15
N PRO A 124 -10.37 -5.68 -15.38
CA PRO A 124 -10.99 -4.88 -16.43
C PRO A 124 -12.45 -5.28 -16.68
N ALA A 125 -13.36 -4.31 -16.75
CA ALA A 125 -14.81 -4.55 -16.88
C ALA A 125 -15.17 -5.48 -18.04
N LYS A 126 -14.43 -5.43 -19.17
CA LYS A 126 -14.64 -6.34 -20.31
C LYS A 126 -14.52 -7.83 -19.90
N HIS A 127 -13.56 -8.13 -19.00
CA HIS A 127 -13.37 -9.50 -18.51
C HIS A 127 -14.45 -9.90 -17.51
N VAL A 128 -14.91 -8.97 -16.67
CA VAL A 128 -16.04 -9.18 -15.76
C VAL A 128 -17.30 -9.54 -16.55
N PHE A 129 -17.60 -8.80 -17.63
CA PHE A 129 -18.77 -9.07 -18.47
C PHE A 129 -18.64 -10.38 -19.26
N GLY A 130 -17.44 -10.66 -19.83
CA GLY A 130 -17.22 -11.93 -20.54
C GLY A 130 -17.38 -13.15 -19.63
N LEU A 131 -16.85 -13.08 -18.40
CA LEU A 131 -17.02 -14.13 -17.39
C LEU A 131 -18.49 -14.29 -16.96
N ARG A 132 -19.24 -13.18 -16.87
CA ARG A 132 -20.69 -13.23 -16.57
C ARG A 132 -21.47 -13.92 -17.66
N GLU A 133 -21.14 -13.68 -18.94
CA GLU A 133 -21.78 -14.33 -20.08
C GLU A 133 -21.44 -15.83 -20.14
N ALA A 134 -20.20 -16.20 -19.82
CA ALA A 134 -19.74 -17.59 -19.82
C ALA A 134 -20.23 -18.41 -18.60
N LEU A 135 -20.53 -17.75 -17.48
CA LEU A 135 -21.00 -18.34 -16.22
C LEU A 135 -22.33 -17.70 -15.76
N PRO A 136 -23.40 -17.80 -16.55
CA PRO A 136 -24.65 -17.04 -16.32
C PRO A 136 -25.40 -17.46 -15.04
N GLU A 137 -25.18 -18.69 -14.56
CA GLU A 137 -25.83 -19.21 -13.35
C GLU A 137 -25.07 -18.84 -12.06
N ALA A 138 -23.84 -18.33 -12.16
CA ALA A 138 -23.04 -17.96 -11.01
C ALA A 138 -23.29 -16.51 -10.60
N ALA A 139 -23.63 -16.28 -9.34
CA ALA A 139 -23.65 -14.94 -8.77
C ALA A 139 -22.22 -14.39 -8.66
N GLN A 140 -21.99 -13.18 -9.19
CA GLN A 140 -20.69 -12.51 -9.13
C GLN A 140 -20.64 -11.49 -8.00
N THR A 141 -19.50 -11.44 -7.30
CA THR A 141 -19.17 -10.43 -6.29
C THR A 141 -17.72 -9.96 -6.48
N LEU A 142 -17.31 -8.92 -5.75
CA LEU A 142 -15.91 -8.47 -5.69
C LEU A 142 -15.09 -9.36 -4.76
N ALA A 143 -13.84 -9.59 -5.10
CA ALA A 143 -12.89 -10.36 -4.30
C ALA A 143 -12.23 -9.53 -3.18
N GLY A 144 -12.35 -8.20 -3.21
CA GLY A 144 -11.74 -7.29 -2.25
C GLY A 144 -11.91 -7.71 -0.79
N PRO A 145 -13.12 -8.04 -0.30
CA PRO A 145 -13.31 -8.48 1.08
C PRO A 145 -12.50 -9.73 1.46
N ILE A 146 -12.25 -10.63 0.50
CA ILE A 146 -11.50 -11.88 0.71
C ILE A 146 -10.00 -11.59 0.66
N VAL A 147 -9.57 -10.87 -0.39
CA VAL A 147 -8.14 -10.60 -0.63
C VAL A 147 -7.59 -9.61 0.39
N SER A 148 -8.36 -8.61 0.80
CA SER A 148 -7.92 -7.66 1.83
C SER A 148 -7.70 -8.35 3.17
N GLU A 149 -8.54 -9.32 3.54
CA GLU A 149 -8.33 -10.11 4.76
C GLU A 149 -7.00 -10.89 4.77
N LEU A 150 -6.57 -11.35 3.60
CA LEU A 150 -5.26 -12.01 3.43
C LEU A 150 -4.11 -11.02 3.47
N ARG A 151 -4.20 -9.95 2.66
CA ARG A 151 -3.14 -8.97 2.45
C ARG A 151 -2.91 -8.08 3.68
N MET A 152 -3.94 -7.84 4.47
CA MET A 152 -3.89 -7.07 5.71
C MET A 152 -2.86 -7.66 6.70
N ARG A 153 -2.74 -9.00 6.79
CA ARG A 153 -1.83 -9.71 7.69
C ARG A 153 -0.58 -10.17 6.94
N LYS A 154 0.47 -9.39 7.04
CA LYS A 154 1.78 -9.67 6.42
C LYS A 154 2.45 -10.86 7.08
N ASP A 155 2.98 -11.76 6.30
CA ASP A 155 3.91 -12.78 6.78
C ASP A 155 5.30 -12.17 7.07
N THR A 156 6.20 -12.98 7.62
CA THR A 156 7.54 -12.49 8.00
C THR A 156 8.36 -12.00 6.82
N ALA A 157 8.20 -12.60 5.64
CA ALA A 157 8.91 -12.16 4.44
C ALA A 157 8.39 -10.81 3.94
N GLU A 158 7.08 -10.58 4.01
CA GLU A 158 6.45 -9.31 3.66
C GLU A 158 6.86 -8.18 4.61
N VAL A 159 6.89 -8.46 5.92
CA VAL A 159 7.36 -7.49 6.93
C VAL A 159 8.83 -7.09 6.67
N GLU A 160 9.70 -8.03 6.29
CA GLU A 160 11.08 -7.72 5.92
C GLU A 160 11.16 -6.81 4.70
N GLN A 161 10.29 -7.00 3.69
CA GLN A 161 10.23 -6.10 2.53
C GLN A 161 9.77 -4.70 2.92
N LEU A 162 8.75 -4.57 3.75
CA LEU A 162 8.29 -3.27 4.26
C LEU A 162 9.38 -2.59 5.11
N ARG A 163 10.12 -3.35 5.92
CA ARG A 163 11.26 -2.82 6.70
C ARG A 163 12.36 -2.30 5.78
N ALA A 164 12.66 -3.02 4.71
CA ALA A 164 13.63 -2.58 3.71
C ALA A 164 13.16 -1.31 2.97
N ALA A 165 11.87 -1.22 2.64
CA ALA A 165 11.26 -0.04 2.02
C ALA A 165 11.31 1.19 2.96
N GLY A 166 10.93 1.01 4.23
CA GLY A 166 11.02 2.05 5.26
C GLY A 166 12.45 2.56 5.45
N ALA A 167 13.43 1.65 5.52
CA ALA A 167 14.83 2.02 5.63
C ALA A 167 15.36 2.78 4.39
N ALA A 168 14.89 2.42 3.19
CA ALA A 168 15.28 3.09 1.95
C ALA A 168 14.75 4.52 1.90
N ILE A 169 13.46 4.74 2.20
CA ILE A 169 12.88 6.08 2.20
C ILE A 169 13.43 6.96 3.34
N ASP A 170 13.76 6.37 4.47
CA ASP A 170 14.42 7.07 5.58
C ASP A 170 15.81 7.63 5.17
N ARG A 171 16.55 6.95 4.27
CA ARG A 171 17.82 7.48 3.73
C ARG A 171 17.58 8.68 2.83
N VAL A 172 16.49 8.73 2.07
CA VAL A 172 16.09 9.92 1.31
C VAL A 172 15.79 11.08 2.25
N HIS A 173 15.00 10.86 3.30
CA HIS A 173 14.73 11.88 4.33
C HIS A 173 16.00 12.36 5.05
N ALA A 174 17.02 11.52 5.18
CA ALA A 174 18.31 11.93 5.76
C ALA A 174 19.05 13.00 4.92
N ARG A 175 18.72 13.08 3.63
CA ARG A 175 19.35 14.01 2.66
C ARG A 175 18.56 15.31 2.45
N MET A 176 17.45 15.54 3.17
CA MET A 176 16.59 16.71 2.93
C MET A 176 17.33 18.04 3.04
N GLY A 177 18.34 18.14 3.90
CA GLY A 177 19.22 19.31 3.95
C GLY A 177 20.02 19.60 2.67
N GLU A 178 20.15 18.62 1.74
CA GLU A 178 20.76 18.84 0.42
C GLU A 178 19.76 19.49 -0.55
N PHE A 179 18.48 19.13 -0.46
CA PHE A 179 17.43 19.49 -1.40
C PHE A 179 16.67 20.76 -1.01
N LEU A 180 16.20 20.84 0.24
CA LEU A 180 15.39 21.93 0.76
C LEU A 180 16.24 23.18 0.99
N LYS A 181 16.21 24.10 0.03
CA LYS A 181 16.94 25.38 0.07
C LYS A 181 16.02 26.51 -0.35
N ALA A 182 16.06 27.61 0.40
CA ALA A 182 15.40 28.85 0.01
C ALA A 182 15.88 29.31 -1.39
N GLY A 183 14.98 29.81 -2.20
CA GLY A 183 15.23 30.24 -3.58
C GLY A 183 15.03 29.15 -4.64
N ARG A 184 14.80 27.91 -4.24
CA ARG A 184 14.41 26.82 -5.17
C ARG A 184 12.91 26.65 -5.20
N THR A 185 12.36 26.15 -6.32
CA THR A 185 10.94 25.83 -6.43
C THR A 185 10.62 24.43 -5.86
N GLU A 186 9.37 24.22 -5.44
CA GLU A 186 8.88 22.89 -5.03
C GLU A 186 9.12 21.84 -6.13
N ALA A 187 8.86 22.18 -7.40
CA ALA A 187 9.08 21.30 -8.54
C ALA A 187 10.55 20.89 -8.72
N GLN A 188 11.50 21.83 -8.55
CA GLN A 188 12.92 21.52 -8.61
C GLN A 188 13.36 20.58 -7.49
N ILE A 189 12.85 20.80 -6.29
CA ILE A 189 13.15 19.97 -5.12
C ILE A 189 12.50 18.59 -5.28
N GLY A 190 11.25 18.55 -5.73
CA GLY A 190 10.53 17.29 -5.98
C GLY A 190 11.25 16.40 -7.01
N ALA A 191 11.82 17.00 -8.06
CA ALA A 191 12.59 16.27 -9.06
C ALA A 191 13.88 15.64 -8.46
N ASP A 192 14.61 16.37 -7.60
CA ASP A 192 15.80 15.84 -6.92
C ASP A 192 15.43 14.73 -5.94
N ILE A 193 14.33 14.89 -5.20
CA ILE A 193 13.81 13.86 -4.29
C ILE A 193 13.40 12.61 -5.06
N ALA A 194 12.69 12.76 -6.18
CA ALA A 194 12.31 11.61 -7.03
C ALA A 194 13.53 10.84 -7.54
N ALA A 195 14.60 11.55 -7.93
CA ALA A 195 15.87 10.92 -8.31
C ALA A 195 16.51 10.17 -7.13
N ALA A 196 16.54 10.80 -5.93
CA ALA A 196 17.09 10.20 -4.72
C ALA A 196 16.31 8.93 -4.29
N ILE A 197 14.99 8.89 -4.45
CA ILE A 197 14.18 7.69 -4.18
C ILE A 197 14.67 6.51 -5.02
N VAL A 198 14.92 6.74 -6.31
CA VAL A 198 15.44 5.69 -7.20
C VAL A 198 16.88 5.31 -6.84
N GLU A 199 17.74 6.30 -6.49
CA GLU A 199 19.11 6.05 -6.04
C GLU A 199 19.17 5.18 -4.78
N GLU A 200 18.21 5.33 -3.88
CA GLU A 200 18.11 4.56 -2.63
C GLU A 200 17.46 3.18 -2.79
N GLY A 201 17.14 2.78 -4.03
CA GLY A 201 16.77 1.40 -4.38
C GLY A 201 15.31 1.16 -4.74
N HIS A 202 14.48 2.19 -4.80
CA HIS A 202 13.11 2.07 -5.32
C HIS A 202 13.13 1.94 -6.86
N THR A 203 12.12 1.30 -7.43
CA THR A 203 11.98 1.19 -8.88
C THR A 203 11.50 2.49 -9.52
N ALA A 204 10.76 3.29 -8.75
CA ALA A 204 10.28 4.61 -9.14
C ALA A 204 9.87 5.39 -7.90
N ALA A 205 9.81 6.72 -8.00
CA ALA A 205 9.01 7.53 -7.09
C ALA A 205 7.53 7.38 -7.50
N ALA A 206 6.70 6.87 -6.59
CA ALA A 206 5.26 6.73 -6.83
C ALA A 206 4.54 8.07 -6.61
N PHE A 207 4.97 8.81 -5.61
CA PHE A 207 4.50 10.16 -5.31
C PHE A 207 5.61 10.95 -4.62
N VAL A 208 5.57 12.27 -4.83
CA VAL A 208 6.46 13.24 -4.18
C VAL A 208 5.64 14.50 -3.90
N ILE A 209 5.31 14.72 -2.66
CA ILE A 209 4.68 15.94 -2.17
C ILE A 209 5.76 16.82 -1.54
N VAL A 210 5.87 18.06 -2.00
CA VAL A 210 6.66 19.12 -1.38
C VAL A 210 5.75 20.33 -1.26
N GLY A 211 5.07 20.44 -0.13
CA GLY A 211 4.13 21.54 0.15
C GLY A 211 4.78 22.58 1.06
N SER A 212 5.16 23.74 0.51
CA SER A 212 5.85 24.80 1.25
C SER A 212 4.92 25.94 1.63
N GLY A 213 5.07 26.48 2.85
CA GLY A 213 4.24 27.56 3.39
C GLY A 213 2.74 27.28 3.15
N PRO A 214 1.97 28.19 2.47
CA PRO A 214 0.54 28.00 2.23
C PRO A 214 0.18 26.71 1.51
N ASN A 215 1.05 26.19 0.63
CA ASN A 215 0.83 24.95 -0.09
C ASN A 215 0.87 23.71 0.83
N GLY A 216 1.60 23.79 1.95
CA GLY A 216 1.59 22.76 2.99
C GLY A 216 0.22 22.55 3.65
N ALA A 217 -0.71 23.49 3.52
CA ALA A 217 -2.08 23.36 4.00
C ALA A 217 -2.96 22.44 3.12
N SER A 218 -2.45 22.00 1.95
CA SER A 218 -3.12 21.01 1.08
C SER A 218 -2.50 19.63 1.31
N PRO A 219 -3.22 18.64 1.87
CA PRO A 219 -2.65 17.31 2.18
C PRO A 219 -2.05 16.58 0.98
N HIS A 220 -2.66 16.75 -0.21
CA HIS A 220 -2.24 16.11 -1.46
C HIS A 220 -1.81 17.17 -2.48
N HIS A 221 -0.89 18.05 -2.06
CA HIS A 221 -0.38 19.11 -2.91
C HIS A 221 0.53 18.56 -4.01
N ASP A 222 0.22 18.85 -5.27
CA ASP A 222 1.16 18.61 -6.38
C ASP A 222 2.28 19.67 -6.35
N VAL A 223 3.53 19.25 -6.56
CA VAL A 223 4.68 20.17 -6.60
C VAL A 223 4.46 21.30 -7.63
N SER A 224 4.77 22.54 -7.23
CA SER A 224 4.49 23.74 -8.01
C SER A 224 5.73 24.57 -8.29
N ASP A 225 5.56 25.66 -9.04
CA ASP A 225 6.62 26.65 -9.28
C ASP A 225 6.78 27.64 -8.10
N ARG A 226 6.09 27.43 -6.96
CA ARG A 226 6.30 28.25 -5.77
C ARG A 226 7.75 28.15 -5.34
N VAL A 227 8.38 29.32 -5.17
CA VAL A 227 9.74 29.44 -4.63
C VAL A 227 9.65 29.33 -3.11
N ILE A 228 10.43 28.42 -2.54
CA ILE A 228 10.56 28.25 -1.09
C ILE A 228 11.32 29.44 -0.50
N GLU A 229 10.79 29.99 0.57
CA GLU A 229 11.35 31.12 1.30
C GLU A 229 11.98 30.69 2.63
N SER A 230 12.94 31.47 3.13
CA SER A 230 13.47 31.25 4.48
C SER A 230 12.38 31.49 5.52
N GLY A 231 12.18 30.54 6.43
CA GLY A 231 11.11 30.51 7.41
C GLY A 231 9.89 29.69 7.00
N ASP A 232 9.83 29.20 5.74
CA ASP A 232 8.76 28.30 5.33
C ASP A 232 8.82 26.99 6.13
N VAL A 233 7.64 26.51 6.48
CA VAL A 233 7.40 25.13 6.90
C VAL A 233 7.07 24.31 5.66
N VAL A 234 7.72 23.17 5.48
CA VAL A 234 7.59 22.35 4.27
C VAL A 234 7.22 20.93 4.66
N VAL A 235 6.08 20.47 4.19
CA VAL A 235 5.67 19.07 4.26
C VAL A 235 6.35 18.32 3.11
N VAL A 236 7.09 17.28 3.43
CA VAL A 236 7.66 16.35 2.45
C VAL A 236 7.10 14.97 2.71
N ASP A 237 6.28 14.50 1.77
CA ASP A 237 5.63 13.21 1.80
C ASP A 237 6.00 12.42 0.55
N ILE A 238 6.66 11.28 0.75
CA ILE A 238 7.37 10.59 -0.31
C ILE A 238 7.30 9.07 -0.15
N GLY A 239 7.17 8.39 -1.29
CA GLY A 239 7.15 6.94 -1.31
C GLY A 239 7.31 6.34 -2.70
N GLY A 240 7.50 5.03 -2.72
CA GLY A 240 7.63 4.28 -3.95
C GLY A 240 7.83 2.79 -3.70
N PRO A 241 7.69 1.95 -4.75
CA PRO A 241 7.87 0.52 -4.63
C PRO A 241 9.34 0.12 -4.73
N LEU A 242 9.75 -0.85 -3.93
CA LEU A 242 10.98 -1.61 -4.12
C LEU A 242 10.83 -2.59 -5.30
N PRO A 243 11.91 -3.20 -5.81
CA PRO A 243 11.83 -4.28 -6.80
C PRO A 243 10.94 -5.45 -6.37
N SER A 244 10.79 -5.69 -5.07
CA SER A 244 9.83 -6.65 -4.52
C SER A 244 8.36 -6.26 -4.69
N GLY A 245 8.07 -5.01 -5.08
CA GLY A 245 6.73 -4.44 -5.20
C GLY A 245 6.18 -3.83 -3.92
N TYR A 246 6.80 -4.06 -2.77
CA TYR A 246 6.38 -3.45 -1.51
C TYR A 246 6.72 -1.98 -1.48
N TYR A 247 5.75 -1.17 -1.04
CA TYR A 247 5.87 0.27 -1.01
C TYR A 247 6.49 0.79 0.28
N SER A 248 7.21 1.91 0.16
CA SER A 248 7.49 2.80 1.27
C SER A 248 6.50 3.95 1.26
N ASP A 249 6.27 4.53 2.44
CA ASP A 249 5.51 5.74 2.66
C ASP A 249 6.05 6.45 3.89
N SER A 250 6.32 7.76 3.79
CA SER A 250 6.85 8.51 4.92
C SER A 250 6.70 10.01 4.73
N THR A 251 6.14 10.66 5.73
CA THR A 251 6.07 12.12 5.79
C THR A 251 6.93 12.67 6.92
N ARG A 252 7.69 13.71 6.61
CA ARG A 252 8.33 14.60 7.58
C ARG A 252 8.06 16.06 7.21
N THR A 253 8.03 16.89 8.23
CA THR A 253 7.91 18.35 8.07
C THR A 253 9.22 19.01 8.47
N TYR A 254 9.64 20.00 7.69
CA TYR A 254 10.91 20.72 7.86
C TYR A 254 10.67 22.23 7.95
N ALA A 255 11.56 22.96 8.61
CA ALA A 255 11.67 24.40 8.51
C ALA A 255 12.88 24.77 7.63
N VAL A 256 12.76 25.75 6.74
CA VAL A 256 13.85 26.09 5.80
C VAL A 256 14.53 27.38 6.24
N GLY A 257 15.85 27.31 6.47
CA GLY A 257 16.74 28.45 6.66
C GLY A 257 16.59 29.21 7.98
N ALA A 258 15.44 29.13 8.66
CA ALA A 258 15.19 29.82 9.94
C ALA A 258 14.18 29.04 10.80
N GLU A 259 14.25 29.22 12.11
CA GLU A 259 13.27 28.71 13.05
C GLU A 259 11.87 29.30 12.77
N PRO A 260 10.83 28.46 12.71
CA PRO A 260 9.47 28.95 12.51
C PRO A 260 8.96 29.68 13.77
N PRO A 261 7.91 30.50 13.63
CA PRO A 261 7.30 31.21 14.78
C PRO A 261 6.85 30.25 15.90
N ALA A 262 6.85 30.71 17.14
CA ALA A 262 6.47 29.92 18.34
C ALA A 262 5.11 29.20 18.16
N ARG A 263 4.11 29.87 17.57
CA ARG A 263 2.79 29.25 17.28
C ARG A 263 2.88 28.00 16.42
N VAL A 264 3.84 27.96 15.49
CA VAL A 264 4.08 26.78 14.62
C VAL A 264 4.76 25.68 15.42
N GLN A 265 5.79 26.02 16.20
CA GLN A 265 6.50 25.07 17.07
C GLN A 265 5.57 24.41 18.09
N GLU A 266 4.67 25.19 18.73
CA GLU A 266 3.69 24.69 19.68
C GLU A 266 2.67 23.75 19.00
N ALA A 267 2.16 24.12 17.82
CA ALA A 267 1.22 23.29 17.08
C ALA A 267 1.89 22.01 16.57
N TYR A 268 3.16 22.10 16.11
CA TYR A 268 3.92 20.92 15.70
C TYR A 268 4.23 19.97 16.86
N ALA A 269 4.55 20.51 18.05
CA ALA A 269 4.74 19.69 19.25
C ALA A 269 3.45 18.94 19.64
N ALA A 270 2.28 19.58 19.47
CA ALA A 270 0.99 18.92 19.67
C ALA A 270 0.74 17.81 18.63
N LEU A 271 1.11 18.01 17.37
CA LEU A 271 1.04 17.02 16.32
C LEU A 271 1.96 15.83 16.59
N GLN A 272 3.20 16.09 17.02
CA GLN A 272 4.17 15.05 17.38
C GLN A 272 3.66 14.20 18.55
N ASP A 273 3.11 14.81 19.59
CA ASP A 273 2.49 14.09 20.71
C ASP A 273 1.25 13.29 20.26
N ALA A 274 0.45 13.81 19.30
CA ALA A 274 -0.68 13.09 18.73
C ALA A 274 -0.25 11.83 17.98
N GLN A 275 0.80 11.93 17.16
CA GLN A 275 1.35 10.79 16.42
C GLN A 275 1.94 9.75 17.40
N GLU A 276 2.66 10.18 18.42
CA GLU A 276 3.23 9.27 19.43
C GLU A 276 2.13 8.52 20.20
N ARG A 277 1.04 9.22 20.59
CA ARG A 277 -0.11 8.59 21.27
C ARG A 277 -0.84 7.60 20.37
N ALA A 278 -1.00 7.92 19.08
CA ALA A 278 -1.61 7.01 18.12
C ALA A 278 -0.77 5.73 17.99
N VAL A 279 0.55 5.84 17.82
CA VAL A 279 1.43 4.66 17.75
C VAL A 279 1.44 3.87 19.06
N ALA A 280 1.44 4.54 20.21
CA ALA A 280 1.36 3.88 21.51
C ALA A 280 0.02 3.13 21.74
N ALA A 281 -1.05 3.51 21.04
CA ALA A 281 -2.33 2.82 21.08
C ALA A 281 -2.35 1.53 20.24
N VAL A 282 -1.40 1.35 19.31
CA VAL A 282 -1.34 0.18 18.43
C VAL A 282 -0.92 -1.06 19.22
N ARG A 283 -1.82 -2.03 19.32
CA ARG A 283 -1.54 -3.34 19.90
C ARG A 283 -2.59 -4.37 19.45
N PRO A 284 -2.30 -5.66 19.51
CA PRO A 284 -3.28 -6.70 19.19
C PRO A 284 -4.55 -6.57 20.02
N GLY A 285 -5.69 -6.79 19.39
CA GLY A 285 -7.01 -6.75 20.04
C GLY A 285 -7.58 -5.36 20.29
N VAL A 286 -6.93 -4.30 19.78
CA VAL A 286 -7.47 -2.93 19.79
C VAL A 286 -8.18 -2.69 18.44
N PRO A 287 -9.41 -2.14 18.41
CA PRO A 287 -10.03 -1.76 17.15
C PRO A 287 -9.30 -0.57 16.50
N ALA A 288 -9.21 -0.57 15.16
CA ALA A 288 -8.48 0.43 14.38
C ALA A 288 -8.94 1.87 14.69
N GLU A 289 -10.22 2.09 14.92
CA GLU A 289 -10.78 3.41 15.29
C GLU A 289 -10.19 4.01 16.57
N LEU A 290 -9.70 3.21 17.50
CA LEU A 290 -9.11 3.73 18.74
C LEU A 290 -7.71 4.32 18.51
N VAL A 291 -6.99 3.87 17.48
CA VAL A 291 -5.73 4.49 17.05
C VAL A 291 -6.01 5.88 16.48
N ASP A 292 -7.04 6.01 15.62
CA ASP A 292 -7.51 7.31 15.10
C ASP A 292 -7.97 8.23 16.23
N ALA A 293 -8.77 7.70 17.16
CA ALA A 293 -9.27 8.45 18.29
C ALA A 293 -8.16 9.00 19.19
N ALA A 294 -7.05 8.28 19.36
CA ALA A 294 -5.92 8.72 20.17
C ALA A 294 -5.25 9.97 19.60
N ALA A 295 -5.03 10.01 18.26
CA ALA A 295 -4.52 11.20 17.58
C ALA A 295 -5.50 12.37 17.66
N ARG A 296 -6.78 12.14 17.31
CA ARG A 296 -7.81 13.18 17.27
C ARG A 296 -8.06 13.81 18.62
N ALA A 297 -8.14 13.01 19.67
CA ALA A 297 -8.33 13.53 21.03
C ALA A 297 -7.21 14.52 21.40
N ARG A 298 -5.96 14.16 21.14
CA ARG A 298 -4.82 15.04 21.45
C ARG A 298 -4.83 16.35 20.66
N LEU A 299 -5.14 16.28 19.35
CA LEU A 299 -5.26 17.49 18.53
C LEU A 299 -6.47 18.35 18.93
N THR A 300 -7.57 17.73 19.32
CA THR A 300 -8.75 18.44 19.85
C THR A 300 -8.43 19.19 21.15
N ASP A 301 -7.74 18.54 22.09
CA ASP A 301 -7.29 19.14 23.35
C ASP A 301 -6.35 20.35 23.11
N ALA A 302 -5.61 20.35 22.01
CA ALA A 302 -4.76 21.47 21.59
C ALA A 302 -5.51 22.55 20.80
N GLY A 303 -6.82 22.42 20.56
CA GLY A 303 -7.60 23.34 19.73
C GLY A 303 -7.36 23.18 18.23
N LEU A 304 -6.75 22.05 17.80
CA LEU A 304 -6.38 21.77 16.42
C LEU A 304 -7.25 20.68 15.77
N GLY A 305 -8.28 20.17 16.48
CA GLY A 305 -9.08 19.04 16.01
C GLY A 305 -9.75 19.29 14.65
N GLU A 306 -10.26 20.50 14.39
CA GLU A 306 -10.87 20.86 13.11
C GLU A 306 -9.84 21.04 11.96
N ARG A 307 -8.55 21.02 12.28
CA ARG A 307 -7.44 21.12 11.32
C ARG A 307 -6.93 19.76 10.88
N PHE A 308 -7.38 18.67 11.50
CA PHE A 308 -7.06 17.30 11.13
C PHE A 308 -8.17 16.73 10.25
N LEU A 309 -7.99 16.81 8.92
CA LEU A 309 -9.04 16.67 7.91
C LEU A 309 -9.22 15.24 7.38
N HIS A 310 -8.26 14.35 7.59
CA HIS A 310 -8.26 13.00 7.01
C HIS A 310 -8.21 11.90 8.09
N ARG A 311 -8.24 10.66 7.67
CA ARG A 311 -7.99 9.49 8.54
C ARG A 311 -6.58 9.51 9.10
N THR A 312 -6.36 8.81 10.22
CA THR A 312 -5.02 8.73 10.84
C THR A 312 -4.06 7.83 10.07
N GLY A 313 -4.56 6.96 9.18
CA GLY A 313 -3.69 6.11 8.39
C GLY A 313 -4.43 5.11 7.51
N HIS A 314 -3.65 4.33 6.79
CA HIS A 314 -4.10 3.29 5.86
C HIS A 314 -3.14 2.11 5.87
N GLY A 315 -3.62 0.91 5.56
CA GLY A 315 -2.77 -0.24 5.31
C GLY A 315 -1.82 0.01 4.15
N ILE A 316 -0.69 -0.67 4.18
CA ILE A 316 0.35 -0.60 3.15
C ILE A 316 0.94 -1.98 2.89
N GLY A 317 1.35 -2.23 1.67
CA GLY A 317 1.97 -3.48 1.25
C GLY A 317 2.41 -3.42 -0.20
N LEU A 318 1.77 -4.22 -1.04
CA LEU A 318 1.92 -4.18 -2.49
C LEU A 318 1.15 -3.01 -3.14
N ASP A 319 0.21 -2.41 -2.42
CA ASP A 319 -0.38 -1.13 -2.75
C ASP A 319 0.00 -0.10 -1.68
N VAL A 320 0.06 1.18 -2.08
CA VAL A 320 0.27 2.28 -1.13
C VAL A 320 -0.88 2.33 -0.14
N HIS A 321 -2.12 2.22 -0.64
CA HIS A 321 -3.33 2.23 0.16
C HIS A 321 -4.03 0.87 0.09
N GLU A 322 -4.09 0.17 1.21
CA GLU A 322 -4.88 -1.06 1.38
C GLU A 322 -5.50 -1.12 2.79
N ASP A 323 -6.23 -2.17 3.11
CA ASP A 323 -6.72 -2.39 4.48
C ASP A 323 -5.57 -2.78 5.46
N PRO A 324 -5.74 -2.43 6.77
CA PRO A 324 -6.88 -1.76 7.38
C PRO A 324 -6.77 -0.22 7.29
N TYR A 325 -7.91 0.46 7.16
CA TYR A 325 -7.94 1.91 7.30
C TYR A 325 -8.04 2.33 8.76
N ILE A 326 -7.18 3.26 9.19
CA ILE A 326 -7.14 3.78 10.56
C ILE A 326 -8.01 5.03 10.63
N VAL A 327 -9.29 4.84 10.87
CA VAL A 327 -10.33 5.87 10.78
C VAL A 327 -11.45 5.62 11.79
N GLY A 328 -12.09 6.67 12.27
CA GLY A 328 -13.27 6.56 13.15
C GLY A 328 -14.37 5.68 12.54
N GLY A 329 -14.94 4.79 13.34
CA GLY A 329 -15.95 3.81 12.92
C GLY A 329 -15.39 2.50 12.36
N ASN A 330 -14.08 2.37 12.12
CA ASN A 330 -13.49 1.08 11.74
C ASN A 330 -13.24 0.21 12.97
N THR A 331 -14.09 -0.79 13.16
CA THR A 331 -14.04 -1.73 14.28
C THR A 331 -13.16 -2.96 14.03
N THR A 332 -12.42 -3.00 12.92
CA THR A 332 -11.47 -4.09 12.64
C THR A 332 -10.47 -4.21 13.77
N MET A 333 -10.42 -5.38 14.38
CA MET A 333 -9.48 -5.65 15.48
C MET A 333 -8.08 -5.79 14.91
N LEU A 334 -7.12 -5.04 15.45
CA LEU A 334 -5.73 -5.13 15.04
C LEU A 334 -5.14 -6.47 15.44
N GLU A 335 -4.43 -7.12 14.52
CA GLU A 335 -3.81 -8.41 14.68
C GLU A 335 -2.32 -8.35 14.32
N PRO A 336 -1.47 -9.23 14.89
CA PRO A 336 -0.07 -9.31 14.50
C PRO A 336 0.12 -9.49 12.99
N GLY A 337 1.07 -8.76 12.41
CA GLY A 337 1.34 -8.72 10.97
C GLY A 337 0.56 -7.64 10.22
N MET A 338 -0.45 -7.00 10.79
CA MET A 338 -1.08 -5.85 10.14
C MET A 338 -0.10 -4.68 10.08
N ALA A 339 0.07 -4.11 8.87
CA ALA A 339 0.95 -2.99 8.59
C ALA A 339 0.16 -1.81 8.05
N PHE A 340 0.39 -0.62 8.62
CA PHE A 340 -0.33 0.60 8.22
C PHE A 340 0.44 1.87 8.59
N SER A 341 0.07 3.00 7.94
CA SER A 341 0.59 4.32 8.29
C SER A 341 -0.05 4.85 9.57
N VAL A 342 0.71 5.67 10.31
CA VAL A 342 0.21 6.53 11.39
C VAL A 342 0.69 7.94 11.08
N GLU A 343 -0.21 8.74 10.49
CA GLU A 343 0.12 9.97 9.78
C GLU A 343 -0.79 11.17 10.15
N PRO A 344 -1.04 11.49 11.43
CA PRO A 344 -1.84 12.67 11.72
C PRO A 344 -1.21 13.92 11.09
N GLY A 345 -2.07 14.85 10.64
CA GLY A 345 -1.68 16.12 10.04
C GLY A 345 -2.57 17.27 10.49
N ILE A 346 -2.04 18.47 10.43
CA ILE A 346 -2.76 19.72 10.71
C ILE A 346 -2.59 20.66 9.53
N TYR A 347 -3.68 21.26 9.06
CA TYR A 347 -3.72 22.06 7.84
C TYR A 347 -4.45 23.38 8.10
N LEU A 348 -3.69 24.48 8.05
CA LEU A 348 -4.18 25.83 8.30
C LEU A 348 -4.28 26.55 6.95
N ASP A 349 -5.47 26.53 6.36
CA ASP A 349 -5.72 27.04 5.01
C ASP A 349 -5.16 28.44 4.81
N GLY A 350 -4.39 28.61 3.70
CA GLY A 350 -3.73 29.84 3.34
C GLY A 350 -2.51 30.23 4.21
N ASP A 351 -2.11 29.40 5.17
CA ASP A 351 -0.98 29.70 6.09
C ASP A 351 0.11 28.62 5.98
N TRP A 352 -0.12 27.42 6.54
CA TRP A 352 0.84 26.33 6.52
C TRP A 352 0.17 25.00 6.91
N GLY A 353 0.89 23.90 6.74
CA GLY A 353 0.49 22.59 7.24
C GLY A 353 1.68 21.77 7.72
N ALA A 354 1.38 20.70 8.43
CA ALA A 354 2.36 19.71 8.88
C ALA A 354 1.74 18.32 8.94
N ARG A 355 2.53 17.30 8.63
CA ARG A 355 2.21 15.88 8.81
C ARG A 355 3.45 15.14 9.32
N ILE A 356 3.24 14.15 10.16
CA ILE A 356 4.27 13.22 10.64
C ILE A 356 3.74 11.83 10.40
N GLU A 357 4.47 11.04 9.66
CA GLU A 357 4.07 9.70 9.27
C GLU A 357 5.16 8.67 9.49
N ASP A 358 4.78 7.55 10.08
CA ASP A 358 5.56 6.32 10.10
C ASP A 358 4.67 5.15 9.73
N ILE A 359 5.23 4.18 9.02
CA ILE A 359 4.65 2.87 8.88
C ILE A 359 4.94 2.06 10.15
N VAL A 360 3.90 1.41 10.67
CA VAL A 360 4.00 0.50 11.82
C VAL A 360 3.51 -0.88 11.44
N VAL A 361 4.06 -1.91 12.09
CA VAL A 361 3.59 -3.30 12.01
C VAL A 361 3.18 -3.75 13.40
N VAL A 362 1.98 -4.30 13.52
CA VAL A 362 1.48 -4.86 14.79
C VAL A 362 2.30 -6.10 15.16
N THR A 363 2.82 -6.13 16.37
CA THR A 363 3.56 -7.27 16.93
C THR A 363 2.69 -8.08 17.89
N GLY A 364 3.25 -9.06 18.58
CA GLY A 364 2.51 -9.86 19.57
C GLY A 364 2.03 -9.09 20.82
N ASP A 365 2.63 -7.93 21.12
CA ASP A 365 2.40 -7.15 22.34
C ASP A 365 2.31 -5.64 22.14
N GLY A 366 2.51 -5.16 20.91
CA GLY A 366 2.49 -3.74 20.57
C GLY A 366 2.64 -3.51 19.06
N CYS A 367 3.56 -2.63 18.67
CA CYS A 367 3.94 -2.46 17.28
C CYS A 367 5.43 -2.12 17.13
N GLU A 368 5.96 -2.38 15.95
CA GLU A 368 7.28 -1.94 15.48
C GLU A 368 7.11 -0.79 14.48
N ARG A 369 7.88 0.29 14.63
CA ARG A 369 7.99 1.34 13.61
C ARG A 369 9.01 0.93 12.56
N LEU A 370 8.64 1.02 11.29
CA LEU A 370 9.54 0.73 10.16
C LEU A 370 10.31 1.97 9.69
N ASN A 371 9.81 3.17 10.00
CA ASN A 371 10.50 4.44 9.79
C ASN A 371 11.12 4.91 11.10
N ILE A 372 12.43 5.12 11.10
CA ILE A 372 13.21 5.46 12.29
C ILE A 372 13.79 6.87 12.30
N ARG A 373 13.53 7.66 11.23
CA ARG A 373 13.97 9.07 11.17
C ARG A 373 13.34 9.89 12.31
N PRO A 374 14.10 10.83 12.89
CA PRO A 374 13.56 11.78 13.88
C PRO A 374 12.29 12.48 13.37
N ARG A 375 11.40 12.77 14.31
CA ARG A 375 10.09 13.39 14.04
C ARG A 375 10.06 14.86 14.46
N ASP A 376 11.19 15.35 14.95
CA ASP A 376 11.33 16.75 15.33
C ASP A 376 11.24 17.68 14.10
N LEU A 377 10.74 18.90 14.31
CA LEU A 377 10.75 19.94 13.29
C LEU A 377 12.21 20.45 13.12
N VAL A 378 12.88 19.92 12.13
CA VAL A 378 14.30 20.22 11.86
C VAL A 378 14.40 21.44 10.95
N VAL A 379 15.31 22.37 11.28
CA VAL A 379 15.72 23.48 10.40
C VAL A 379 16.81 22.99 9.44
N VAL A 380 16.62 23.15 8.13
CA VAL A 380 17.51 22.70 7.05
C VAL A 380 17.97 23.87 6.19
#